data_851e7b4a39d697b3c0f23aa2e76a3743
#
_entry.id   851e7b4a39d697b3c0f23aa2e76a3743
#
_cell.length_a   1.000
_cell.length_b   1.000
_cell.length_c   1.000
_cell.angle_alpha   90.00
_cell.angle_beta   90.00
_cell.angle_gamma   90.00
#
_symmetry.space_group_name_H-M   'P 1'
#
loop_
_entity.id
_entity.type
_entity.pdbx_description
1 polymer ?
#
loop_
_entity_poly.entity_id
_entity_poly.type
_entity_poly.pdbx_seq_one_letter_code
_entity_poly.pdbx_strand_id
1 'polypeptide(L)'
;MQKLGKQTIKFDTPPVITEVASIVGPKEANGPLAKYFDQCLEDEFWGEKTWEKSESKIIKETVNMAISKSGVSSNDIEYCFAGDLLNQCISSSFGLRELNIPFIGIFGACSTFVEGLSLGAIITEACAKHVLCAASSHFCSAEKQFRFPLELGNQRPPSSQWTVTGSGAAVLSKSGEGPFITHITSGKIVDMGIKDANNMGAAMAPAALDTLICHFKDTGRAPSYYDAIITGDLGYIGKEILTELAQDKGYNIKSNYNDCGVMIFDKELQDTHSGGSGCGCCATVFSGYFFKQFKDKKIKRLLLIATGALTNATTSQQGESIPGIAHAISIEM
;
A
#
# COMPACT_ATOMS: atom_id res chain seq x y z
N MET A 1 17.44 4.91 -16.41
CA MET A 1 16.27 5.73 -15.92
C MET A 1 16.20 7.08 -16.63
N GLN A 2 15.00 7.49 -17.01
CA GLN A 2 14.72 8.77 -17.63
C GLN A 2 13.66 9.53 -16.83
N LYS A 3 13.93 10.78 -16.46
CA LYS A 3 12.91 11.63 -15.83
C LYS A 3 11.95 12.15 -16.89
N LEU A 4 10.66 11.92 -16.71
CA LEU A 4 9.57 12.45 -17.53
C LEU A 4 8.84 13.53 -16.74
N GLY A 5 8.67 14.71 -17.37
CA GLY A 5 7.95 15.81 -16.73
C GLY A 5 8.50 16.19 -15.35
N LYS A 6 7.59 16.42 -14.39
CA LYS A 6 7.95 16.90 -13.04
C LYS A 6 8.18 15.80 -12.01
N GLN A 7 7.38 14.73 -12.02
CA GLN A 7 7.28 13.77 -10.92
C GLN A 7 7.51 12.32 -11.35
N THR A 8 7.56 12.04 -12.66
CA THR A 8 7.62 10.67 -13.17
C THR A 8 9.03 10.28 -13.59
N ILE A 9 9.40 9.05 -13.28
CA ILE A 9 10.60 8.37 -13.77
C ILE A 9 10.16 7.18 -14.61
N LYS A 10 10.71 7.06 -15.81
CA LYS A 10 10.62 5.87 -16.65
C LYS A 10 11.89 5.06 -16.50
N PHE A 11 11.77 3.75 -16.33
CA PHE A 11 12.90 2.83 -16.29
C PHE A 11 13.32 2.43 -17.70
N ASP A 12 14.63 2.45 -17.98
CA ASP A 12 15.20 1.95 -19.24
C ASP A 12 15.32 0.43 -19.22
N THR A 13 15.62 -0.12 -18.04
CA THR A 13 15.62 -1.55 -17.73
C THR A 13 14.66 -1.79 -16.58
N PRO A 14 13.35 -1.92 -16.86
CA PRO A 14 12.35 -2.02 -15.79
C PRO A 14 12.60 -3.24 -14.91
N PRO A 15 12.65 -3.08 -13.57
CA PRO A 15 12.76 -4.21 -12.66
C PRO A 15 11.50 -5.08 -12.70
N VAL A 16 11.69 -6.38 -12.55
CA VAL A 16 10.59 -7.34 -12.49
C VAL A 16 10.18 -7.57 -11.03
N ILE A 17 8.88 -7.68 -10.78
CA ILE A 17 8.35 -8.21 -9.52
C ILE A 17 8.39 -9.74 -9.66
N THR A 18 9.43 -10.36 -9.09
CA THR A 18 9.69 -11.78 -9.23
C THR A 18 8.66 -12.62 -8.47
N GLU A 19 8.35 -12.22 -7.25
CA GLU A 19 7.36 -12.89 -6.42
C GLU A 19 6.85 -11.96 -5.31
N VAL A 20 5.72 -12.32 -4.75
CA VAL A 20 5.06 -11.62 -3.65
C VAL A 20 4.54 -12.59 -2.60
N ALA A 21 4.25 -12.08 -1.40
CA ALA A 21 3.51 -12.83 -0.39
C ALA A 21 2.56 -11.91 0.37
N SER A 22 1.51 -12.50 0.96
CA SER A 22 0.51 -11.80 1.77
C SER A 22 0.02 -12.65 2.93
N ILE A 23 0.04 -12.06 4.13
CA ILE A 23 -0.57 -12.64 5.35
C ILE A 23 -1.58 -11.62 5.85
N VAL A 24 -2.77 -12.08 6.24
CA VAL A 24 -3.85 -11.22 6.71
C VAL A 24 -4.48 -11.72 8.00
N GLY A 25 -5.11 -10.80 8.73
CA GLY A 25 -5.84 -11.08 9.96
C GLY A 25 -7.20 -11.76 9.74
N PRO A 26 -7.90 -12.08 10.84
CA PRO A 26 -9.16 -12.83 10.80
C PRO A 26 -10.30 -12.04 10.12
N LYS A 27 -10.31 -10.70 10.20
CA LYS A 27 -11.35 -9.90 9.55
C LYS A 27 -11.20 -9.92 8.04
N GLU A 28 -10.00 -9.76 7.54
CA GLU A 28 -9.62 -9.84 6.13
C GLU A 28 -9.85 -11.27 5.57
N ALA A 29 -9.62 -12.28 6.41
CA ALA A 29 -9.88 -13.69 6.09
C ALA A 29 -11.37 -14.00 5.84
N ASN A 30 -12.27 -13.16 6.32
CA ASN A 30 -13.71 -13.25 6.07
C ASN A 30 -14.18 -12.29 4.95
N GLY A 31 -13.26 -11.60 4.29
CA GLY A 31 -13.57 -10.68 3.20
C GLY A 31 -13.60 -11.34 1.83
N PRO A 32 -14.03 -10.59 0.79
CA PRO A 32 -14.16 -11.12 -0.57
C PRO A 32 -12.87 -11.64 -1.20
N LEU A 33 -11.72 -11.16 -0.72
CA LEU A 33 -10.40 -11.52 -1.24
C LEU A 33 -9.71 -12.65 -0.45
N ALA A 34 -10.33 -13.23 0.57
CA ALA A 34 -9.73 -14.24 1.47
C ALA A 34 -8.98 -15.37 0.74
N LYS A 35 -9.58 -15.92 -0.33
CA LYS A 35 -9.00 -17.01 -1.13
C LYS A 35 -7.73 -16.65 -1.91
N TYR A 36 -7.40 -15.38 -1.98
CA TYR A 36 -6.23 -14.89 -2.72
C TYR A 36 -5.00 -14.67 -1.84
N PHE A 37 -5.20 -14.53 -0.52
CA PHE A 37 -4.08 -14.38 0.41
C PHE A 37 -3.33 -15.70 0.61
N ASP A 38 -2.03 -15.62 0.84
CA ASP A 38 -1.21 -16.81 1.05
C ASP A 38 -1.47 -17.45 2.41
N GLN A 39 -1.75 -16.62 3.44
CA GLN A 39 -2.12 -17.09 4.76
C GLN A 39 -3.15 -16.15 5.41
N CYS A 40 -4.15 -16.77 6.04
CA CYS A 40 -5.15 -16.10 6.87
C CYS A 40 -4.96 -16.54 8.32
N LEU A 41 -4.91 -15.57 9.24
CA LEU A 41 -4.72 -15.82 10.66
C LEU A 41 -6.07 -16.11 11.34
N GLU A 42 -6.05 -16.91 12.39
CA GLU A 42 -7.25 -17.26 13.15
C GLU A 42 -7.57 -16.23 14.24
N ASP A 43 -6.56 -15.52 14.75
CA ASP A 43 -6.69 -14.49 15.78
C ASP A 43 -5.72 -13.32 15.58
N GLU A 44 -5.97 -12.19 16.27
CA GLU A 44 -5.23 -10.94 16.16
C GLU A 44 -3.83 -11.00 16.81
N PHE A 45 -3.57 -11.98 17.67
CA PHE A 45 -2.30 -12.09 18.39
C PHE A 45 -1.31 -13.04 17.73
N TRP A 46 -1.81 -14.02 16.99
CA TRP A 46 -0.99 -15.08 16.37
C TRP A 46 0.03 -15.70 17.35
N GLY A 47 -0.41 -15.95 18.57
CA GLY A 47 0.42 -16.50 19.65
C GLY A 47 1.37 -15.51 20.31
N GLU A 48 1.36 -14.25 19.95
CA GLU A 48 2.15 -13.20 20.59
C GLU A 48 1.40 -12.60 21.80
N LYS A 49 2.12 -11.83 22.62
CA LYS A 49 1.55 -11.23 23.85
C LYS A 49 1.01 -9.80 23.63
N THR A 50 1.39 -9.15 22.54
CA THR A 50 0.96 -7.78 22.20
C THR A 50 0.73 -7.68 20.70
N TRP A 51 -0.12 -6.75 20.31
CA TRP A 51 -0.46 -6.48 18.90
C TRP A 51 0.75 -6.02 18.09
N GLU A 52 1.63 -5.20 18.69
CA GLU A 52 2.86 -4.74 18.05
C GLU A 52 3.82 -5.91 17.75
N LYS A 53 3.89 -6.91 18.64
CA LYS A 53 4.65 -8.14 18.38
C LYS A 53 4.00 -9.02 17.33
N SER A 54 2.67 -9.10 17.34
CA SER A 54 1.92 -9.79 16.30
C SER A 54 2.20 -9.17 14.94
N GLU A 55 2.12 -7.84 14.81
CA GLU A 55 2.44 -7.15 13.57
C GLU A 55 3.90 -7.38 13.12
N SER A 56 4.88 -7.33 14.06
CA SER A 56 6.28 -7.65 13.77
C SER A 56 6.46 -9.08 13.25
N LYS A 57 5.69 -10.04 13.79
CA LYS A 57 5.69 -11.43 13.32
C LYS A 57 5.04 -11.54 11.95
N ILE A 58 3.92 -10.85 11.73
CA ILE A 58 3.21 -10.84 10.44
C ILE A 58 4.15 -10.38 9.33
N ILE A 59 4.81 -9.24 9.48
CA ILE A 59 5.73 -8.74 8.44
C ILE A 59 6.94 -9.67 8.26
N LYS A 60 7.51 -10.22 9.33
CA LYS A 60 8.62 -11.18 9.28
C LYS A 60 8.26 -12.40 8.45
N GLU A 61 7.15 -13.05 8.77
CA GLU A 61 6.73 -14.28 8.09
C GLU A 61 6.28 -14.01 6.64
N THR A 62 5.65 -12.85 6.37
CA THR A 62 5.33 -12.44 5.00
C THR A 62 6.58 -12.27 4.15
N VAL A 63 7.61 -11.64 4.69
CA VAL A 63 8.89 -11.45 4.02
C VAL A 63 9.59 -12.78 3.78
N ASN A 64 9.67 -13.65 4.79
CA ASN A 64 10.25 -15.00 4.64
C ASN A 64 9.53 -15.80 3.55
N MET A 65 8.21 -15.70 3.49
CA MET A 65 7.40 -16.37 2.47
C MET A 65 7.67 -15.81 1.08
N ALA A 66 7.77 -14.48 0.91
CA ALA A 66 8.10 -13.86 -0.38
C ALA A 66 9.48 -14.28 -0.88
N ILE A 67 10.48 -14.29 0.00
CA ILE A 67 11.84 -14.77 -0.32
C ILE A 67 11.79 -16.23 -0.74
N SER A 68 11.15 -17.09 0.04
CA SER A 68 11.03 -18.53 -0.26
C SER A 68 10.36 -18.78 -1.61
N LYS A 69 9.25 -18.10 -1.89
CA LYS A 69 8.50 -18.22 -3.16
C LYS A 69 9.29 -17.71 -4.36
N SER A 70 10.14 -16.70 -4.18
CA SER A 70 10.95 -16.13 -5.26
C SER A 70 12.07 -17.05 -5.73
N GLY A 71 12.47 -18.03 -4.94
CA GLY A 71 13.64 -18.86 -5.18
C GLY A 71 14.98 -18.13 -5.03
N VAL A 72 14.97 -16.86 -4.65
CA VAL A 72 16.16 -16.06 -4.37
C VAL A 72 16.68 -16.38 -2.97
N SER A 73 17.98 -16.58 -2.82
CA SER A 73 18.58 -16.72 -1.49
C SER A 73 18.47 -15.42 -0.70
N SER A 74 18.18 -15.48 0.59
CA SER A 74 18.18 -14.29 1.47
C SER A 74 19.53 -13.55 1.45
N ASN A 75 20.63 -14.27 1.25
CA ASN A 75 21.96 -13.69 1.12
C ASN A 75 22.19 -12.91 -0.18
N ASP A 76 21.35 -13.12 -1.20
CA ASP A 76 21.42 -12.42 -2.48
C ASP A 76 20.51 -11.19 -2.53
N ILE A 77 19.72 -10.95 -1.49
CA ILE A 77 18.93 -9.73 -1.34
C ILE A 77 19.81 -8.64 -0.76
N GLU A 78 20.01 -7.59 -1.54
CA GLU A 78 21.00 -6.55 -1.25
C GLU A 78 20.44 -5.39 -0.46
N TYR A 79 19.11 -5.14 -0.53
CA TYR A 79 18.41 -4.09 0.19
C TYR A 79 17.00 -4.52 0.58
N CYS A 80 16.53 -4.00 1.71
CA CYS A 80 15.15 -4.12 2.16
C CYS A 80 14.58 -2.72 2.45
N PHE A 81 13.49 -2.36 1.77
CA PHE A 81 12.69 -1.18 2.07
C PHE A 81 11.40 -1.64 2.75
N ALA A 82 11.21 -1.25 3.99
CA ALA A 82 9.98 -1.63 4.68
C ALA A 82 9.54 -0.57 5.68
N GLY A 83 8.24 -0.57 5.97
CA GLY A 83 7.64 0.33 6.94
C GLY A 83 6.28 -0.17 7.42
N ASP A 84 5.78 0.52 8.42
CA ASP A 84 4.50 0.28 9.07
C ASP A 84 3.91 1.62 9.57
N LEU A 85 2.75 1.58 10.23
CA LEU A 85 2.10 2.79 10.73
C LEU A 85 2.60 3.24 12.10
N LEU A 86 3.34 2.40 12.82
CA LEU A 86 3.74 2.69 14.19
C LEU A 86 4.94 3.64 14.25
N ASN A 87 5.05 4.35 15.36
CA ASN A 87 6.16 5.28 15.59
C ASN A 87 7.51 4.61 15.37
N GLN A 88 8.37 5.27 14.60
CA GLN A 88 9.73 4.84 14.22
C GLN A 88 9.78 3.48 13.50
N CYS A 89 8.70 3.08 12.79
CA CYS A 89 8.63 1.82 12.07
C CYS A 89 8.99 0.61 12.96
N ILE A 90 8.41 0.57 14.18
CA ILE A 90 8.82 -0.41 15.19
C ILE A 90 8.47 -1.84 14.76
N SER A 91 7.32 -2.05 14.09
CA SER A 91 6.93 -3.39 13.65
C SER A 91 7.89 -3.93 12.59
N SER A 92 8.23 -3.11 11.60
CA SER A 92 9.17 -3.47 10.53
C SER A 92 10.58 -3.69 11.04
N SER A 93 11.12 -2.75 11.84
CA SER A 93 12.49 -2.83 12.33
C SER A 93 12.71 -4.02 13.27
N PHE A 94 11.76 -4.33 14.15
CA PHE A 94 11.85 -5.47 15.06
C PHE A 94 11.53 -6.80 14.38
N GLY A 95 10.60 -6.81 13.43
CA GLY A 95 10.26 -8.01 12.65
C GLY A 95 11.40 -8.46 11.75
N LEU A 96 12.10 -7.50 11.13
CA LEU A 96 13.10 -7.80 10.09
C LEU A 96 14.56 -7.81 10.59
N ARG A 97 14.81 -7.50 11.86
CA ARG A 97 16.17 -7.40 12.44
C ARG A 97 17.04 -8.67 12.32
N GLU A 98 16.41 -9.84 12.19
CA GLU A 98 17.12 -11.12 12.11
C GLU A 98 17.44 -11.53 10.66
N LEU A 99 16.93 -10.82 9.64
CA LEU A 99 17.17 -11.14 8.23
C LEU A 99 18.61 -10.88 7.77
N ASN A 100 19.35 -10.07 8.50
CA ASN A 100 20.75 -9.68 8.16
C ASN A 100 20.86 -9.07 6.74
N ILE A 101 19.85 -8.34 6.30
CA ILE A 101 19.78 -7.61 5.02
C ILE A 101 19.90 -6.12 5.31
N PRO A 102 20.65 -5.32 4.53
CA PRO A 102 20.65 -3.86 4.64
C PRO A 102 19.23 -3.31 4.62
N PHE A 103 18.82 -2.67 5.72
CA PHE A 103 17.46 -2.25 5.98
C PHE A 103 17.32 -0.73 5.91
N ILE A 104 16.32 -0.27 5.16
CA ILE A 104 15.92 1.13 5.07
C ILE A 104 14.47 1.22 5.50
N GLY A 105 14.25 1.74 6.70
CA GLY A 105 12.91 2.02 7.22
C GLY A 105 12.33 3.25 6.53
N ILE A 106 11.11 3.14 6.03
CA ILE A 106 10.40 4.20 5.30
C ILE A 106 9.03 4.46 5.93
N PHE A 107 8.56 5.71 5.84
CA PHE A 107 7.25 6.10 6.35
C PHE A 107 6.55 7.08 5.43
N GLY A 108 5.58 6.59 4.67
CA GLY A 108 4.66 7.37 3.87
C GLY A 108 3.19 7.20 4.32
N ALA A 109 2.97 6.95 5.62
CA ALA A 109 1.68 6.51 6.15
C ALA A 109 1.16 5.29 5.35
N CYS A 110 -0.09 5.29 4.92
CA CYS A 110 -0.65 4.17 4.15
C CYS A 110 -0.02 4.00 2.76
N SER A 111 0.72 4.99 2.22
CA SER A 111 1.40 4.90 0.91
C SER A 111 2.73 4.14 0.94
N THR A 112 3.20 3.74 2.12
CA THR A 112 4.52 3.13 2.37
C THR A 112 4.86 1.97 1.43
N PHE A 113 3.90 1.12 1.06
CA PHE A 113 4.18 -0.02 0.19
C PHE A 113 4.62 0.40 -1.22
N VAL A 114 3.92 1.34 -1.86
CA VAL A 114 4.29 1.84 -3.20
C VAL A 114 5.50 2.76 -3.13
N GLU A 115 5.69 3.49 -2.03
CA GLU A 115 6.95 4.20 -1.75
C GLU A 115 8.13 3.22 -1.75
N GLY A 116 8.03 2.12 -1.02
CA GLY A 116 9.04 1.06 -0.99
C GLY A 116 9.30 0.42 -2.36
N LEU A 117 8.24 0.09 -3.10
CA LEU A 117 8.37 -0.44 -4.47
C LEU A 117 9.05 0.57 -5.41
N SER A 118 8.76 1.87 -5.25
CA SER A 118 9.38 2.93 -6.06
C SER A 118 10.88 3.06 -5.77
N LEU A 119 11.28 3.11 -4.51
CA LEU A 119 12.68 3.16 -4.09
C LEU A 119 13.42 1.86 -4.46
N GLY A 120 12.79 0.73 -4.22
CA GLY A 120 13.31 -0.58 -4.62
C GLY A 120 13.55 -0.69 -6.12
N ALA A 121 12.62 -0.20 -6.94
CA ALA A 121 12.78 -0.18 -8.39
C ALA A 121 13.96 0.69 -8.85
N ILE A 122 14.13 1.88 -8.25
CA ILE A 122 15.27 2.76 -8.53
C ILE A 122 16.60 2.06 -8.20
N ILE A 123 16.70 1.46 -7.03
CA ILE A 123 17.92 0.77 -6.58
C ILE A 123 18.19 -0.48 -7.43
N THR A 124 17.16 -1.22 -7.80
CA THR A 124 17.29 -2.41 -8.66
C THR A 124 17.85 -2.05 -10.04
N GLU A 125 17.35 -0.99 -10.68
CA GLU A 125 17.93 -0.57 -11.97
C GLU A 125 19.34 0.00 -11.81
N ALA A 126 19.58 0.77 -10.74
CA ALA A 126 20.86 1.45 -10.55
C ALA A 126 22.01 0.49 -10.22
N CYS A 127 21.84 -0.41 -9.26
CA CYS A 127 22.97 -1.16 -8.72
C CYS A 127 22.67 -2.53 -8.12
N ALA A 128 21.43 -2.82 -7.70
CA ALA A 128 21.11 -4.08 -7.02
C ALA A 128 20.60 -5.15 -7.98
N LYS A 129 20.81 -6.41 -7.62
CA LYS A 129 20.23 -7.57 -8.33
C LYS A 129 18.85 -7.90 -7.79
N HIS A 130 18.72 -7.95 -6.46
CA HIS A 130 17.49 -8.29 -5.76
C HIS A 130 17.24 -7.32 -4.61
N VAL A 131 16.01 -6.82 -4.54
CA VAL A 131 15.54 -5.89 -3.51
C VAL A 131 14.23 -6.38 -2.94
N LEU A 132 14.08 -6.30 -1.63
CA LEU A 132 12.86 -6.65 -0.91
C LEU A 132 12.10 -5.37 -0.54
N CYS A 133 10.79 -5.37 -0.76
CA CYS A 133 9.90 -4.29 -0.36
C CYS A 133 8.73 -4.88 0.45
N ALA A 134 8.41 -4.30 1.61
CA ALA A 134 7.33 -4.79 2.45
C ALA A 134 6.62 -3.66 3.20
N ALA A 135 5.35 -3.86 3.51
CA ALA A 135 4.62 -3.01 4.45
C ALA A 135 3.62 -3.82 5.26
N SER A 136 3.38 -3.41 6.49
CA SER A 136 2.39 -4.01 7.38
C SER A 136 1.55 -2.97 8.09
N SER A 137 0.37 -3.36 8.51
CA SER A 137 -0.43 -2.66 9.51
C SER A 137 -1.20 -3.68 10.35
N HIS A 138 -1.65 -3.25 11.53
CA HIS A 138 -2.46 -4.08 12.40
C HIS A 138 -3.52 -3.19 13.04
N PHE A 139 -4.80 -3.58 12.96
CA PHE A 139 -5.91 -2.78 13.46
C PHE A 139 -5.68 -2.30 14.89
N CYS A 140 -5.47 -3.25 15.81
CA CYS A 140 -5.38 -2.91 17.24
C CYS A 140 -4.16 -2.04 17.60
N SER A 141 -3.00 -2.27 16.99
CA SER A 141 -1.80 -1.46 17.26
C SER A 141 -1.96 -0.04 16.70
N ALA A 142 -2.55 0.11 15.50
CA ALA A 142 -2.82 1.40 14.90
C ALA A 142 -3.90 2.19 15.67
N GLU A 143 -5.01 1.55 16.02
CA GLU A 143 -6.07 2.21 16.81
C GLU A 143 -5.55 2.66 18.18
N LYS A 144 -4.74 1.84 18.84
CA LYS A 144 -4.11 2.19 20.12
C LYS A 144 -3.19 3.41 19.98
N GLN A 145 -2.47 3.55 18.89
CA GLN A 145 -1.56 4.68 18.67
C GLN A 145 -2.30 5.96 18.25
N PHE A 146 -3.30 5.85 17.36
CA PHE A 146 -3.89 7.01 16.71
C PHE A 146 -5.22 7.47 17.28
N ARG A 147 -6.01 6.57 17.88
CA ARG A 147 -7.42 6.82 18.22
C ARG A 147 -7.81 6.58 19.66
N PHE A 148 -6.91 6.53 20.63
CA PHE A 148 -7.23 6.37 22.05
C PHE A 148 -7.97 5.13 22.55
N PRO A 149 -7.87 4.89 23.88
CA PRO A 149 -7.78 3.53 24.32
C PRO A 149 -8.96 2.73 23.79
N LEU A 150 -8.67 1.64 23.13
CA LEU A 150 -9.66 0.69 22.61
C LEU A 150 -10.68 0.29 23.68
N GLU A 151 -10.25 0.30 24.93
CA GLU A 151 -11.04 -0.01 26.11
C GLU A 151 -12.19 0.97 26.38
N LEU A 152 -12.11 2.22 25.87
CA LEU A 152 -13.18 3.19 26.00
C LEU A 152 -14.31 3.01 24.98
N GLY A 153 -14.11 2.23 23.95
CA GLY A 153 -15.14 1.88 22.99
C GLY A 153 -15.71 3.10 22.26
N ASN A 154 -14.97 3.69 21.35
CA ASN A 154 -15.47 4.77 20.52
C ASN A 154 -16.40 4.25 19.41
N GLN A 155 -17.57 4.90 19.29
CA GLN A 155 -18.43 4.66 18.14
C GLN A 155 -17.77 5.27 16.90
N ARG A 156 -17.50 4.43 15.88
CA ARG A 156 -16.89 4.88 14.62
C ARG A 156 -17.96 5.50 13.72
N PRO A 157 -17.74 6.71 13.16
CA PRO A 157 -18.69 7.34 12.24
C PRO A 157 -18.67 6.60 10.88
N PRO A 158 -19.72 6.76 10.04
CA PRO A 158 -19.82 6.13 8.73
C PRO A 158 -18.68 6.48 7.75
N SER A 159 -17.98 7.60 7.99
CA SER A 159 -16.81 8.02 7.20
C SER A 159 -15.52 7.31 7.59
N SER A 160 -15.47 6.66 8.76
CA SER A 160 -14.27 5.98 9.23
C SER A 160 -13.94 4.73 8.41
N GLN A 161 -12.67 4.39 8.37
CA GLN A 161 -12.15 3.19 7.73
C GLN A 161 -11.62 2.21 8.78
N TRP A 162 -11.50 0.96 8.41
CA TRP A 162 -10.92 -0.10 9.24
C TRP A 162 -9.46 -0.32 8.83
N THR A 163 -8.53 -0.17 9.76
CA THR A 163 -7.12 -0.50 9.48
C THR A 163 -6.98 -2.00 9.21
N VAL A 164 -6.45 -2.35 8.05
CA VAL A 164 -6.20 -3.74 7.67
C VAL A 164 -5.14 -4.35 8.58
N THR A 165 -5.43 -5.53 9.13
CA THR A 165 -4.44 -6.36 9.78
C THR A 165 -3.80 -7.25 8.73
N GLY A 166 -2.53 -7.01 8.42
CA GLY A 166 -1.81 -7.81 7.45
C GLY A 166 -0.54 -7.16 6.94
N SER A 167 0.17 -7.93 6.15
CA SER A 167 1.41 -7.52 5.48
C SER A 167 1.45 -8.03 4.05
N GLY A 168 2.02 -7.23 3.17
CA GLY A 168 2.41 -7.63 1.83
C GLY A 168 3.90 -7.40 1.62
N ALA A 169 4.55 -8.32 0.91
CA ALA A 169 5.95 -8.23 0.54
C ALA A 169 6.15 -8.58 -0.93
N ALA A 170 7.14 -7.95 -1.56
CA ALA A 170 7.52 -8.18 -2.94
C ALA A 170 9.04 -8.27 -3.07
N VAL A 171 9.52 -9.23 -3.85
CA VAL A 171 10.91 -9.33 -4.29
C VAL A 171 11.03 -8.74 -5.68
N LEU A 172 11.82 -7.70 -5.82
CA LEU A 172 12.17 -7.08 -7.09
C LEU A 172 13.49 -7.63 -7.57
N SER A 173 13.59 -7.92 -8.87
CA SER A 173 14.82 -8.41 -9.49
C SER A 173 15.15 -7.61 -10.75
N LYS A 174 16.44 -7.50 -11.05
CA LYS A 174 16.94 -6.79 -12.23
C LYS A 174 16.52 -7.45 -13.54
N SER A 175 16.28 -8.76 -13.51
CA SER A 175 15.88 -9.57 -14.67
C SER A 175 15.04 -10.75 -14.21
N GLY A 176 14.20 -11.26 -15.09
CA GLY A 176 13.31 -12.40 -14.83
C GLY A 176 12.05 -12.31 -15.67
N GLU A 177 11.12 -13.23 -15.42
CA GLU A 177 9.80 -13.25 -16.01
C GLU A 177 8.78 -12.72 -14.98
N GLY A 178 7.84 -11.89 -15.43
CA GLY A 178 6.77 -11.39 -14.55
C GLY A 178 6.37 -9.96 -14.89
N PRO A 179 5.51 -9.35 -14.08
CA PRO A 179 5.15 -7.97 -14.25
C PRO A 179 6.32 -7.03 -13.90
N PHE A 180 6.54 -6.02 -14.75
CA PHE A 180 7.62 -5.05 -14.64
C PHE A 180 7.12 -3.72 -14.10
N ILE A 181 7.86 -3.07 -13.21
CA ILE A 181 7.62 -1.68 -12.83
C ILE A 181 8.26 -0.81 -13.90
N THR A 182 7.42 -0.24 -14.79
CA THR A 182 7.90 0.53 -15.95
C THR A 182 8.06 2.01 -15.66
N HIS A 183 7.20 2.55 -14.78
CA HIS A 183 7.22 3.95 -14.38
C HIS A 183 6.90 4.08 -12.90
N ILE A 184 7.46 5.10 -12.28
CA ILE A 184 7.06 5.58 -10.95
C ILE A 184 6.70 7.05 -11.03
N THR A 185 5.70 7.49 -10.28
CA THR A 185 5.33 8.92 -10.15
C THR A 185 5.31 9.25 -8.67
N SER A 186 6.31 9.99 -8.22
CA SER A 186 6.41 10.43 -6.82
C SER A 186 5.41 11.55 -6.56
N GLY A 187 4.57 11.37 -5.57
CA GLY A 187 3.62 12.39 -5.16
C GLY A 187 4.27 13.54 -4.39
N LYS A 188 3.53 14.61 -4.25
CA LYS A 188 3.82 15.72 -3.34
C LYS A 188 2.77 15.78 -2.22
N ILE A 189 3.11 16.42 -1.13
CA ILE A 189 2.16 16.68 -0.05
C ILE A 189 1.09 17.66 -0.55
N VAL A 190 -0.17 17.28 -0.38
CA VAL A 190 -1.35 18.10 -0.72
C VAL A 190 -2.19 18.26 0.55
N ASP A 191 -2.44 19.49 0.94
CA ASP A 191 -3.25 19.81 2.11
C ASP A 191 -4.42 20.71 1.72
N MET A 192 -5.63 20.21 1.94
CA MET A 192 -6.87 20.92 1.67
C MET A 192 -7.55 21.45 2.95
N GLY A 193 -6.85 21.41 4.07
CA GLY A 193 -7.36 21.89 5.36
C GLY A 193 -8.35 20.95 6.04
N ILE A 194 -8.43 19.68 5.63
CA ILE A 194 -9.27 18.66 6.28
C ILE A 194 -8.69 18.33 7.64
N LYS A 195 -9.54 18.39 8.71
CA LYS A 195 -9.14 18.14 10.10
C LYS A 195 -9.80 16.92 10.71
N ASP A 196 -10.81 16.36 10.06
CA ASP A 196 -11.54 15.18 10.55
C ASP A 196 -10.74 13.90 10.33
N ALA A 197 -10.09 13.42 11.39
CA ALA A 197 -9.34 12.18 11.39
C ALA A 197 -10.20 10.92 11.11
N ASN A 198 -11.53 11.03 11.19
CA ASN A 198 -12.44 9.95 10.82
C ASN A 198 -12.80 9.94 9.32
N ASN A 199 -12.33 10.92 8.55
CA ASN A 199 -12.57 11.00 7.11
C ASN A 199 -11.25 11.12 6.33
N MET A 200 -10.38 10.12 6.49
CA MET A 200 -9.07 10.10 5.84
C MET A 200 -9.19 10.02 4.31
N GLY A 201 -10.23 9.37 3.79
CA GLY A 201 -10.48 9.31 2.34
C GLY A 201 -10.62 10.70 1.72
N ALA A 202 -11.31 11.62 2.37
CA ALA A 202 -11.43 13.00 1.91
C ALA A 202 -10.08 13.75 1.97
N ALA A 203 -9.26 13.49 2.97
CA ALA A 203 -7.94 14.12 3.11
C ALA A 203 -6.94 13.60 2.05
N MET A 204 -7.02 12.31 1.70
CA MET A 204 -6.08 11.67 0.76
C MET A 204 -6.46 11.83 -0.72
N ALA A 205 -7.75 11.92 -1.06
CA ALA A 205 -8.22 11.97 -2.45
C ALA A 205 -7.60 13.10 -3.29
N PRO A 206 -7.37 14.33 -2.77
CA PRO A 206 -6.69 15.38 -3.52
C PRO A 206 -5.23 15.06 -3.87
N ALA A 207 -4.51 14.37 -3.00
CA ALA A 207 -3.13 13.93 -3.28
C ALA A 207 -3.11 12.82 -4.34
N ALA A 208 -4.07 11.88 -4.28
CA ALA A 208 -4.25 10.86 -5.31
C ALA A 208 -4.56 11.49 -6.68
N LEU A 209 -5.43 12.52 -6.71
CA LEU A 209 -5.73 13.27 -7.94
C LEU A 209 -4.48 13.93 -8.52
N ASP A 210 -3.71 14.63 -7.69
CA ASP A 210 -2.49 15.31 -8.15
C ASP A 210 -1.52 14.32 -8.80
N THR A 211 -1.27 13.20 -8.12
CA THR A 211 -0.36 12.14 -8.62
C THR A 211 -0.90 11.49 -9.89
N LEU A 212 -2.19 11.20 -9.97
CA LEU A 212 -2.86 10.65 -11.15
C LEU A 212 -2.70 11.57 -12.36
N ILE A 213 -3.00 12.86 -12.20
CA ILE A 213 -2.90 13.85 -13.28
C ILE A 213 -1.43 14.03 -13.71
N CYS A 214 -0.51 14.10 -12.76
CA CYS A 214 0.91 14.18 -13.09
C CYS A 214 1.37 12.95 -13.87
N HIS A 215 0.97 11.75 -13.45
CA HIS A 215 1.30 10.53 -14.15
C HIS A 215 0.82 10.56 -15.61
N PHE A 216 -0.44 10.92 -15.86
CA PHE A 216 -0.98 10.98 -17.22
C PHE A 216 -0.31 12.04 -18.08
N LYS A 217 -0.06 13.25 -17.52
CA LYS A 217 0.62 14.32 -18.23
C LYS A 217 2.07 13.99 -18.56
N ASP A 218 2.81 13.47 -17.59
CA ASP A 218 4.23 13.17 -17.74
C ASP A 218 4.47 12.01 -18.72
N THR A 219 3.58 11.01 -18.72
CA THR A 219 3.71 9.82 -19.59
C THR A 219 3.01 9.96 -20.94
N GLY A 220 2.11 10.93 -21.09
CA GLY A 220 1.24 11.04 -22.27
C GLY A 220 0.17 9.94 -22.38
N ARG A 221 -0.07 9.18 -21.30
CA ARG A 221 -1.02 8.07 -21.27
C ARG A 221 -2.41 8.57 -20.86
N ALA A 222 -3.45 7.96 -21.44
CA ALA A 222 -4.84 8.17 -21.04
C ALA A 222 -5.27 7.12 -20.00
N PRO A 223 -6.35 7.34 -19.23
CA PRO A 223 -6.92 6.33 -18.33
C PRO A 223 -7.17 4.97 -19.00
N SER A 224 -7.63 4.98 -20.25
CA SER A 224 -7.91 3.77 -21.05
C SER A 224 -6.68 2.96 -21.43
N TYR A 225 -5.47 3.47 -21.19
CA TYR A 225 -4.24 2.72 -21.38
C TYR A 225 -4.12 1.57 -20.38
N TYR A 226 -4.67 1.74 -19.18
CA TYR A 226 -4.61 0.78 -18.09
C TYR A 226 -5.82 -0.15 -18.09
N ASP A 227 -5.59 -1.44 -17.84
CA ASP A 227 -6.67 -2.39 -17.62
C ASP A 227 -7.32 -2.15 -16.25
N ALA A 228 -6.52 -1.69 -15.28
CA ALA A 228 -7.01 -1.25 -13.99
C ALA A 228 -6.20 -0.06 -13.45
N ILE A 229 -6.90 0.87 -12.80
CA ILE A 229 -6.35 1.96 -11.99
C ILE A 229 -6.82 1.70 -10.56
N ILE A 230 -5.90 1.56 -9.61
CA ILE A 230 -6.23 1.13 -8.26
C ILE A 230 -5.59 2.06 -7.25
N THR A 231 -6.41 2.61 -6.34
CA THR A 231 -5.90 3.34 -5.17
C THR A 231 -5.72 2.42 -3.96
N GLY A 232 -4.88 2.87 -3.02
CA GLY A 232 -4.45 2.04 -1.88
C GLY A 232 -5.52 1.88 -0.81
N ASP A 233 -6.13 2.98 -0.38
CA ASP A 233 -7.01 2.97 0.78
C ASP A 233 -7.88 4.23 0.92
N LEU A 234 -8.36 4.76 -0.19
CA LEU A 234 -9.31 5.87 -0.17
C LEU A 234 -10.67 5.49 0.43
N GLY A 235 -11.00 4.21 0.39
CA GLY A 235 -12.30 3.70 0.81
C GLY A 235 -13.45 4.21 -0.07
N TYR A 236 -14.69 3.95 0.35
CA TYR A 236 -15.87 4.31 -0.45
C TYR A 236 -15.95 5.83 -0.69
N ILE A 237 -15.81 6.63 0.38
CA ILE A 237 -15.94 8.10 0.29
C ILE A 237 -14.82 8.70 -0.55
N GLY A 238 -13.56 8.37 -0.26
CA GLY A 238 -12.44 8.93 -1.01
C GLY A 238 -12.40 8.47 -2.46
N LYS A 239 -12.87 7.25 -2.75
CA LYS A 239 -13.04 6.74 -4.13
C LYS A 239 -14.04 7.57 -4.93
N GLU A 240 -15.19 7.90 -4.34
CA GLU A 240 -16.18 8.78 -4.97
C GLU A 240 -15.59 10.16 -5.24
N ILE A 241 -15.00 10.78 -4.21
CA ILE A 241 -14.35 12.10 -4.34
C ILE A 241 -13.32 12.10 -5.46
N LEU A 242 -12.41 11.12 -5.51
CA LEU A 242 -11.40 11.04 -6.57
C LEU A 242 -12.03 10.89 -7.95
N THR A 243 -13.10 10.10 -8.06
CA THR A 243 -13.80 9.87 -9.33
C THR A 243 -14.38 11.18 -9.88
N GLU A 244 -15.05 11.97 -9.03
CA GLU A 244 -15.63 13.25 -9.39
C GLU A 244 -14.54 14.28 -9.74
N LEU A 245 -13.55 14.43 -8.89
CA LEU A 245 -12.43 15.35 -9.11
C LEU A 245 -11.65 15.02 -10.39
N ALA A 246 -11.44 13.76 -10.72
CA ALA A 246 -10.78 13.35 -11.96
C ALA A 246 -11.64 13.70 -13.18
N GLN A 247 -12.94 13.48 -13.10
CA GLN A 247 -13.89 13.85 -14.16
C GLN A 247 -13.88 15.36 -14.42
N ASP A 248 -13.89 16.19 -13.37
CA ASP A 248 -13.82 17.66 -13.47
C ASP A 248 -12.51 18.14 -14.13
N LYS A 249 -11.45 17.36 -14.02
CA LYS A 249 -10.16 17.62 -14.70
C LYS A 249 -10.06 17.01 -16.09
N GLY A 250 -11.14 16.40 -16.59
CA GLY A 250 -11.23 15.80 -17.94
C GLY A 250 -10.70 14.37 -18.02
N TYR A 251 -10.47 13.70 -16.91
CA TYR A 251 -10.01 12.30 -16.86
C TYR A 251 -11.15 11.37 -16.40
N ASN A 252 -11.76 10.64 -17.32
CA ASN A 252 -12.75 9.65 -16.97
C ASN A 252 -12.06 8.32 -16.59
N ILE A 253 -12.03 8.02 -15.29
CA ILE A 253 -11.45 6.79 -14.74
C ILE A 253 -12.52 5.76 -14.35
N LYS A 254 -13.80 6.09 -14.39
CA LYS A 254 -14.91 5.34 -13.79
C LYS A 254 -14.99 3.88 -14.23
N SER A 255 -14.62 3.59 -15.50
CA SER A 255 -14.78 2.26 -16.09
C SER A 255 -13.77 1.22 -15.60
N ASN A 256 -12.59 1.63 -15.17
CA ASN A 256 -11.46 0.75 -14.80
C ASN A 256 -10.80 1.14 -13.47
N TYR A 257 -11.48 1.96 -12.65
CA TYR A 257 -10.99 2.42 -11.36
C TYR A 257 -11.64 1.67 -10.19
N ASN A 258 -10.81 1.25 -9.24
CA ASN A 258 -11.25 0.72 -7.95
C ASN A 258 -10.25 1.10 -6.84
N ASP A 259 -10.52 0.67 -5.62
CA ASP A 259 -9.74 0.99 -4.42
C ASP A 259 -9.54 -0.28 -3.58
N CYS A 260 -8.31 -0.50 -3.08
CA CYS A 260 -8.02 -1.70 -2.27
C CYS A 260 -8.86 -1.76 -1.00
N GLY A 261 -9.08 -0.61 -0.34
CA GLY A 261 -9.92 -0.55 0.86
C GLY A 261 -11.39 -0.87 0.60
N VAL A 262 -11.88 -0.61 -0.63
CA VAL A 262 -13.22 -1.03 -1.07
C VAL A 262 -13.26 -2.53 -1.37
N MET A 263 -12.17 -3.10 -1.88
CA MET A 263 -12.12 -4.48 -2.35
C MET A 263 -11.92 -5.51 -1.25
N ILE A 264 -11.22 -5.14 -0.16
CA ILE A 264 -10.76 -6.10 0.85
C ILE A 264 -11.87 -6.55 1.79
N PHE A 265 -12.86 -5.72 2.03
CA PHE A 265 -13.98 -6.01 2.94
C PHE A 265 -15.32 -6.02 2.23
N ASP A 266 -16.24 -6.85 2.72
CA ASP A 266 -17.63 -6.82 2.30
C ASP A 266 -18.38 -5.69 3.04
N LYS A 267 -18.97 -4.77 2.28
CA LYS A 267 -19.63 -3.59 2.82
C LYS A 267 -20.84 -3.90 3.70
N GLU A 268 -21.58 -4.95 3.33
CA GLU A 268 -22.85 -5.29 3.99
C GLU A 268 -22.67 -6.26 5.15
N LEU A 269 -21.67 -7.16 5.04
CA LEU A 269 -21.45 -8.23 6.02
C LEU A 269 -20.42 -7.89 7.08
N GLN A 270 -19.54 -6.93 6.79
CA GLN A 270 -18.45 -6.55 7.70
C GLN A 270 -18.56 -5.08 8.11
N ASP A 271 -18.60 -4.82 9.41
CA ASP A 271 -18.67 -3.46 9.97
C ASP A 271 -17.33 -2.71 9.77
N THR A 272 -17.12 -2.21 8.53
CA THR A 272 -15.92 -1.44 8.15
C THR A 272 -16.23 -0.04 7.64
N HIS A 273 -17.52 0.36 7.62
CA HIS A 273 -18.03 1.67 7.18
C HIS A 273 -17.50 2.11 5.81
N SER A 274 -16.46 2.98 5.79
CA SER A 274 -15.89 3.47 4.51
C SER A 274 -14.85 2.52 3.90
N GLY A 275 -14.71 1.29 4.43
CA GLY A 275 -13.81 0.27 3.88
C GLY A 275 -12.46 0.16 4.60
N GLY A 276 -11.47 -0.43 3.97
CA GLY A 276 -10.14 -0.66 4.53
C GLY A 276 -9.21 0.54 4.45
N SER A 277 -8.22 0.57 5.34
CA SER A 277 -7.14 1.57 5.37
C SER A 277 -5.83 0.93 5.85
N GLY A 278 -4.76 1.70 5.83
CA GLY A 278 -3.44 1.29 6.34
C GLY A 278 -2.48 0.81 5.25
N CYS A 279 -1.18 0.83 5.54
CA CYS A 279 -0.18 0.40 4.56
C CYS A 279 -0.24 -1.11 4.27
N GLY A 280 -0.77 -1.92 5.18
CA GLY A 280 -1.12 -3.31 4.94
C GLY A 280 -2.26 -3.49 3.91
N CYS A 281 -3.16 -2.52 3.76
CA CYS A 281 -4.28 -2.61 2.82
C CYS A 281 -3.80 -2.73 1.37
N CYS A 282 -3.08 -1.73 0.86
CA CYS A 282 -2.52 -1.77 -0.48
C CYS A 282 -1.57 -2.97 -0.67
N ALA A 283 -0.71 -3.23 0.32
CA ALA A 283 0.28 -4.29 0.28
C ALA A 283 -0.34 -5.68 0.14
N THR A 284 -1.35 -6.01 0.94
CA THR A 284 -2.01 -7.32 0.91
C THR A 284 -2.87 -7.52 -0.34
N VAL A 285 -3.64 -6.49 -0.75
CA VAL A 285 -4.49 -6.60 -1.94
C VAL A 285 -3.65 -6.71 -3.21
N PHE A 286 -2.56 -5.96 -3.33
CA PHE A 286 -1.64 -6.11 -4.45
C PHE A 286 -1.01 -7.50 -4.46
N SER A 287 -0.40 -7.93 -3.36
CA SER A 287 0.33 -9.20 -3.27
C SER A 287 -0.59 -10.42 -3.36
N GLY A 288 -1.77 -10.37 -2.76
CA GLY A 288 -2.74 -11.47 -2.82
C GLY A 288 -3.50 -11.51 -4.14
N TYR A 289 -4.13 -10.39 -4.54
CA TYR A 289 -5.06 -10.38 -5.65
C TYR A 289 -4.43 -9.94 -6.98
N PHE A 290 -3.88 -8.72 -7.08
CA PHE A 290 -3.46 -8.17 -8.37
C PHE A 290 -2.28 -8.93 -8.99
N PHE A 291 -1.33 -9.37 -8.19
CA PHE A 291 -0.21 -10.18 -8.70
C PHE A 291 -0.69 -11.50 -9.33
N LYS A 292 -1.71 -12.14 -8.74
CA LYS A 292 -2.35 -13.33 -9.35
C LYS A 292 -3.09 -12.99 -10.65
N GLN A 293 -3.71 -11.78 -10.74
CA GLN A 293 -4.35 -11.37 -12.01
C GLN A 293 -3.31 -11.23 -13.15
N PHE A 294 -2.09 -10.77 -12.85
CA PHE A 294 -0.99 -10.78 -13.81
C PHE A 294 -0.56 -12.20 -14.19
N LYS A 295 -0.33 -13.07 -13.20
CA LYS A 295 0.02 -14.49 -13.44
C LYS A 295 -1.03 -15.22 -14.28
N ASP A 296 -2.30 -14.95 -14.03
CA ASP A 296 -3.44 -15.50 -14.78
C ASP A 296 -3.65 -14.81 -16.14
N LYS A 297 -2.85 -13.79 -16.49
CA LYS A 297 -2.94 -12.99 -17.72
C LYS A 297 -4.29 -12.28 -17.90
N LYS A 298 -5.02 -12.02 -16.80
CA LYS A 298 -6.30 -11.30 -16.78
C LYS A 298 -6.12 -9.79 -16.90
N ILE A 299 -5.00 -9.28 -16.42
CA ILE A 299 -4.58 -7.89 -16.58
C ILE A 299 -3.14 -7.87 -17.12
N LYS A 300 -2.82 -6.82 -17.89
CA LYS A 300 -1.48 -6.58 -18.45
C LYS A 300 -0.90 -5.24 -18.02
N ARG A 301 -1.74 -4.29 -17.65
CA ARG A 301 -1.32 -2.92 -17.31
C ARG A 301 -2.13 -2.42 -16.11
N LEU A 302 -1.45 -2.22 -15.00
CA LEU A 302 -2.00 -1.71 -13.76
C LEU A 302 -1.33 -0.38 -13.40
N LEU A 303 -2.13 0.64 -13.07
CA LEU A 303 -1.66 1.82 -12.36
C LEU A 303 -2.05 1.68 -10.89
N LEU A 304 -1.08 1.44 -10.02
CA LEU A 304 -1.28 1.33 -8.58
C LEU A 304 -0.86 2.64 -7.91
N ILE A 305 -1.77 3.25 -7.15
CA ILE A 305 -1.58 4.56 -6.50
C ILE A 305 -1.85 4.38 -5.01
N ALA A 306 -0.82 4.14 -4.22
CA ALA A 306 -0.99 4.10 -2.77
C ALA A 306 -1.13 5.52 -2.20
N THR A 307 -2.06 5.66 -1.27
CA THR A 307 -2.45 6.92 -0.64
C THR A 307 -2.08 6.91 0.84
N GLY A 308 -1.84 8.07 1.42
CA GLY A 308 -1.48 8.20 2.82
C GLY A 308 -1.96 9.51 3.44
N ALA A 309 -2.44 9.43 4.67
CA ALA A 309 -2.78 10.58 5.50
C ALA A 309 -1.63 10.86 6.47
N LEU A 310 -0.93 11.98 6.29
CA LEU A 310 0.22 12.35 7.09
C LEU A 310 -0.22 12.99 8.41
N THR A 311 -0.68 12.17 9.32
CA THR A 311 -1.18 12.59 10.63
C THR A 311 -0.56 11.78 11.76
N ASN A 312 -0.57 12.33 12.95
CA ASN A 312 -0.27 11.62 14.19
C ASN A 312 -1.10 12.22 15.35
N ALA A 313 -1.05 11.55 16.51
CA ALA A 313 -1.80 12.00 17.69
C ALA A 313 -1.45 13.45 18.10
N THR A 314 -0.19 13.86 17.98
CA THR A 314 0.26 15.21 18.34
C THR A 314 -0.35 16.27 17.42
N THR A 315 -0.26 16.10 16.11
CA THR A 315 -0.80 17.09 15.17
C THR A 315 -2.32 17.19 15.25
N SER A 316 -3.03 16.07 15.45
CA SER A 316 -4.47 16.06 15.69
C SER A 316 -4.85 16.83 16.96
N GLN A 317 -4.13 16.64 18.07
CA GLN A 317 -4.35 17.35 19.33
C GLN A 317 -4.04 18.86 19.23
N GLN A 318 -3.14 19.24 18.34
CA GLN A 318 -2.83 20.65 18.05
C GLN A 318 -3.83 21.30 17.11
N GLY A 319 -4.81 20.55 16.59
CA GLY A 319 -5.83 21.04 15.66
C GLY A 319 -5.32 21.32 14.26
N GLU A 320 -4.18 20.71 13.89
CA GLU A 320 -3.63 20.79 12.53
C GLU A 320 -4.53 20.06 11.53
N SER A 321 -4.38 20.41 10.26
CA SER A 321 -4.99 19.68 9.14
C SER A 321 -4.25 18.36 8.88
N ILE A 322 -4.85 17.52 8.05
CA ILE A 322 -4.32 16.21 7.64
C ILE A 322 -3.83 16.31 6.19
N PRO A 323 -2.53 16.53 5.97
CA PRO A 323 -1.98 16.51 4.61
C PRO A 323 -2.05 15.12 4.01
N GLY A 324 -2.40 15.03 2.73
CA GLY A 324 -2.37 13.79 1.95
C GLY A 324 -1.07 13.64 1.15
N ILE A 325 -0.67 12.40 0.91
CA ILE A 325 0.39 12.00 0.00
C ILE A 325 -0.09 10.84 -0.86
N ALA A 326 0.39 10.72 -2.09
CA ALA A 326 0.13 9.54 -2.92
C ALA A 326 1.29 9.28 -3.88
N HIS A 327 1.72 8.03 -3.98
CA HIS A 327 2.75 7.58 -4.92
C HIS A 327 2.16 6.57 -5.90
N ALA A 328 2.57 6.63 -7.16
CA ALA A 328 2.07 5.73 -8.19
C ALA A 328 3.18 4.94 -8.86
N ILE A 329 2.87 3.69 -9.21
CA ILE A 329 3.69 2.83 -10.06
C ILE A 329 2.85 2.29 -11.22
N SER A 330 3.44 2.24 -12.41
CA SER A 330 2.87 1.56 -13.58
C SER A 330 3.51 0.18 -13.67
N ILE A 331 2.68 -0.85 -13.63
CA ILE A 331 3.10 -2.26 -13.68
C ILE A 331 2.56 -2.87 -14.98
N GLU A 332 3.45 -3.49 -15.76
CA GLU A 332 3.13 -3.99 -17.10
C GLU A 332 3.76 -5.37 -17.37
N MET A 333 3.03 -6.20 -18.15
CA MET A 333 3.55 -7.50 -18.62
C MET A 333 4.32 -7.35 -19.91
#